data_afb85f8aa55a6f7ac2c55626f7c97b4a
#
_entry.id   afb85f8aa55a6f7ac2c55626f7c97b4a
#
_cell.length_a   1.000
_cell.length_b   1.000
_cell.length_c   1.000
_cell.angle_alpha   90.00
_cell.angle_beta   90.00
_cell.angle_gamma   90.00
#
_symmetry.space_group_name_H-M   'P 1'
#
loop_
_entity.id
_entity.type
_entity.pdbx_description
1 polymer ?
#
loop_
_entity_poly.entity_id
_entity_poly.type
_entity_poly.pdbx_seq_one_letter_code
_entity_poly.pdbx_strand_id
1 'polypeptide(L)'
;MFSLFSKPLAPGTPAPPFICPDEEGNVFILNQQRGKFVVLVFYPRDETPGCTEQLCELRDHWEALRARNAIVVGINPGSAASHRAFRARYKLPFPLLVDDSRRVAGLYRAAGVLVRRTVYLIDPKGVIRFSARGRPSIHELMAALDAAGATRPAPQAKAS
;
A
#
# COMPACT_ATOMS: atom_id res chain seq x y z
N MET A 1 4.08 24.11 -13.61
CA MET A 1 4.80 24.40 -12.37
C MET A 1 4.72 23.19 -11.47
N PHE A 2 5.84 22.65 -11.09
CA PHE A 2 5.88 21.49 -10.19
C PHE A 2 5.54 21.95 -8.79
N SER A 3 4.45 21.45 -8.26
CA SER A 3 4.12 21.70 -6.88
C SER A 3 5.02 20.81 -6.02
N LEU A 4 6.15 21.36 -5.56
CA LEU A 4 6.96 20.76 -4.51
C LEU A 4 6.15 20.50 -3.25
N PHE A 5 4.96 21.06 -3.18
CA PHE A 5 4.06 21.04 -2.04
C PHE A 5 2.74 20.33 -2.36
N SER A 6 2.69 19.52 -3.45
CA SER A 6 1.45 18.81 -3.75
C SER A 6 1.13 17.84 -2.61
N LYS A 7 -0.03 18.04 -2.04
CA LYS A 7 -0.55 17.12 -1.02
C LYS A 7 -0.92 15.79 -1.66
N PRO A 8 -0.96 14.70 -0.92
CA PRO A 8 -1.57 13.47 -1.39
C PRO A 8 -3.01 13.70 -1.85
N LEU A 9 -3.53 12.79 -2.66
CA LEU A 9 -4.95 12.80 -3.00
C LEU A 9 -5.78 12.77 -1.72
N ALA A 10 -6.82 13.57 -1.67
CA ALA A 10 -7.63 13.72 -0.45
C ALA A 10 -8.53 12.51 -0.20
N PRO A 11 -8.83 12.17 1.06
CA PRO A 11 -9.89 11.23 1.38
C PRO A 11 -11.21 11.66 0.72
N GLY A 12 -11.99 10.69 0.23
CA GLY A 12 -13.19 10.94 -0.55
C GLY A 12 -12.96 10.95 -2.05
N THR A 13 -11.71 11.04 -2.50
CA THR A 13 -11.36 10.98 -3.92
C THR A 13 -11.46 9.55 -4.43
N PRO A 14 -12.09 9.31 -5.60
CA PRO A 14 -11.98 7.99 -6.23
C PRO A 14 -10.51 7.65 -6.50
N ALA A 15 -10.08 6.45 -6.10
CA ALA A 15 -8.71 6.02 -6.33
C ALA A 15 -8.46 5.87 -7.83
N PRO A 16 -7.43 6.53 -8.40
CA PRO A 16 -7.12 6.37 -9.81
C PRO A 16 -6.86 4.90 -10.16
N PRO A 17 -7.56 4.36 -11.16
CA PRO A 17 -7.34 2.97 -11.57
C PRO A 17 -5.97 2.79 -12.19
N PHE A 18 -5.35 1.64 -11.94
CA PHE A 18 -4.07 1.32 -12.56
C PHE A 18 -3.87 -0.19 -12.69
N ILE A 19 -2.95 -0.54 -13.56
CA ILE A 19 -2.45 -1.89 -13.78
C ILE A 19 -0.94 -1.81 -13.65
N CYS A 20 -0.35 -2.71 -12.86
CA CYS A 20 1.10 -2.70 -12.63
C CYS A 20 1.59 -4.12 -12.31
N PRO A 21 2.68 -4.59 -12.94
CA PRO A 21 3.21 -5.92 -12.62
C PRO A 21 3.87 -5.93 -11.24
N ASP A 22 3.79 -7.07 -10.58
CA ASP A 22 4.53 -7.32 -9.35
C ASP A 22 5.92 -7.91 -9.65
N GLU A 23 6.65 -8.29 -8.60
CA GLU A 23 8.02 -8.83 -8.70
C GLU A 23 8.09 -10.19 -9.41
N GLU A 24 6.98 -10.89 -9.51
CA GLU A 24 6.89 -12.19 -10.19
C GLU A 24 6.32 -12.06 -11.62
N GLY A 25 6.02 -10.84 -12.06
CA GLY A 25 5.42 -10.58 -13.36
C GLY A 25 3.89 -10.75 -13.38
N ASN A 26 3.28 -11.07 -12.26
CA ASN A 26 1.82 -11.12 -12.15
C ASN A 26 1.26 -9.70 -12.16
N VAL A 27 0.20 -9.49 -12.91
CA VAL A 27 -0.37 -8.15 -13.07
C VAL A 27 -1.34 -7.86 -11.93
N PHE A 28 -1.05 -6.78 -11.20
CA PHE A 28 -1.98 -6.25 -10.21
C PHE A 28 -2.92 -5.24 -10.90
N ILE A 29 -4.21 -5.45 -10.75
CA ILE A 29 -5.25 -4.58 -11.31
C ILE A 29 -6.07 -4.03 -10.15
N LEU A 30 -6.00 -2.72 -9.91
CA LEU A 30 -6.68 -2.13 -8.75
C LEU A 30 -8.18 -2.39 -8.78
N ASN A 31 -8.84 -2.25 -9.93
CA ASN A 31 -10.28 -2.45 -10.03
C ASN A 31 -10.74 -3.86 -9.69
N GLN A 32 -9.86 -4.85 -9.78
CA GLN A 32 -10.17 -6.23 -9.40
C GLN A 32 -10.13 -6.45 -7.88
N GLN A 33 -9.70 -5.44 -7.13
CA GLN A 33 -9.62 -5.52 -5.68
C GLN A 33 -10.89 -5.01 -4.98
N ARG A 34 -11.91 -4.66 -5.74
CA ARG A 34 -13.21 -4.25 -5.17
C ARG A 34 -13.71 -5.31 -4.20
N GLY A 35 -14.27 -4.87 -3.09
CA GLY A 35 -14.67 -5.74 -2.00
C GLY A 35 -13.63 -5.90 -0.90
N LYS A 36 -12.40 -5.42 -1.12
CA LYS A 36 -11.32 -5.42 -0.13
C LYS A 36 -10.81 -4.02 0.09
N PHE A 37 -10.28 -3.76 1.29
CA PHE A 37 -9.46 -2.58 1.54
C PHE A 37 -8.08 -2.80 0.93
N VAL A 38 -7.52 -1.77 0.30
CA VAL A 38 -6.17 -1.81 -0.27
C VAL A 38 -5.32 -0.74 0.38
N VAL A 39 -4.20 -1.14 0.98
CA VAL A 39 -3.19 -0.23 1.51
C VAL A 39 -2.08 -0.13 0.47
N LEU A 40 -1.97 1.03 -0.19
CA LEU A 40 -0.89 1.31 -1.14
C LEU A 40 0.23 2.01 -0.41
N VAL A 41 1.44 1.45 -0.50
CA VAL A 41 2.62 2.02 0.14
C VAL A 41 3.63 2.40 -0.93
N PHE A 42 3.70 3.70 -1.24
CA PHE A 42 4.74 4.25 -2.10
C PHE A 42 5.98 4.50 -1.25
N TYR A 43 7.10 3.85 -1.59
CA TYR A 43 8.34 3.98 -0.84
C TYR A 43 9.52 4.21 -1.80
N PRO A 44 10.56 4.96 -1.38
CA PRO A 44 11.60 5.41 -2.30
C PRO A 44 12.48 4.31 -2.88
N ARG A 45 12.90 3.33 -2.06
CA ARG A 45 13.91 2.35 -2.52
C ARG A 45 13.91 1.09 -1.65
N ASP A 46 14.07 -0.07 -2.32
CA ASP A 46 14.23 -1.35 -1.64
C ASP A 46 15.47 -1.34 -0.73
N GLU A 47 15.37 -2.08 0.37
CA GLU A 47 16.47 -2.37 1.30
C GLU A 47 17.12 -1.16 1.98
N THR A 48 16.53 0.03 1.89
CA THR A 48 16.94 1.16 2.74
C THR A 48 16.35 0.99 4.13
N PRO A 49 17.04 1.50 5.19
CA PRO A 49 16.57 1.29 6.57
C PRO A 49 15.14 1.72 6.82
N GLY A 50 14.76 2.93 6.40
CA GLY A 50 13.41 3.44 6.63
C GLY A 50 12.33 2.67 5.89
N CYS A 51 12.60 2.27 4.64
CA CYS A 51 11.66 1.48 3.86
C CYS A 51 11.53 0.06 4.43
N THR A 52 12.64 -0.54 4.82
CA THR A 52 12.66 -1.86 5.44
C THR A 52 11.84 -1.87 6.73
N GLU A 53 12.05 -0.90 7.61
CA GLU A 53 11.30 -0.80 8.87
C GLU A 53 9.79 -0.64 8.60
N GLN A 54 9.42 0.22 7.66
CA GLN A 54 8.02 0.46 7.33
C GLN A 54 7.32 -0.82 6.83
N LEU A 55 7.93 -1.51 5.86
CA LEU A 55 7.32 -2.71 5.29
C LEU A 55 7.35 -3.88 6.27
N CYS A 56 8.38 -4.00 7.09
CA CYS A 56 8.44 -5.03 8.13
C CYS A 56 7.39 -4.80 9.22
N GLU A 57 7.09 -3.55 9.56
CA GLU A 57 6.01 -3.25 10.49
C GLU A 57 4.65 -3.70 9.95
N LEU A 58 4.38 -3.48 8.66
CA LEU A 58 3.17 -3.97 8.02
C LEU A 58 3.14 -5.50 7.97
N ARG A 59 4.28 -6.14 7.71
CA ARG A 59 4.41 -7.59 7.78
C ARG A 59 4.05 -8.11 9.16
N ASP A 60 4.57 -7.48 10.20
CA ASP A 60 4.36 -7.91 11.58
C ASP A 60 2.90 -7.78 12.01
N HIS A 61 2.13 -6.90 11.36
CA HIS A 61 0.70 -6.71 11.62
C HIS A 61 -0.19 -7.33 10.53
N TRP A 62 0.37 -8.21 9.71
CA TRP A 62 -0.33 -8.78 8.55
C TRP A 62 -1.63 -9.47 8.92
N GLU A 63 -1.63 -10.28 9.98
CA GLU A 63 -2.85 -10.99 10.40
C GLU A 63 -3.95 -10.03 10.86
N ALA A 64 -3.60 -8.96 11.54
CA ALA A 64 -4.56 -7.93 11.95
C ALA A 64 -5.13 -7.17 10.75
N LEU A 65 -4.32 -6.94 9.73
CA LEU A 65 -4.76 -6.31 8.48
C LEU A 65 -5.69 -7.24 7.71
N ARG A 66 -5.32 -8.51 7.57
CA ARG A 66 -6.16 -9.51 6.90
C ARG A 66 -7.50 -9.70 7.63
N ALA A 67 -7.48 -9.68 8.94
CA ALA A 67 -8.71 -9.79 9.75
C ALA A 67 -9.69 -8.64 9.46
N ARG A 68 -9.18 -7.52 8.96
CA ARG A 68 -9.98 -6.37 8.52
C ARG A 68 -10.26 -6.37 7.02
N ASN A 69 -10.04 -7.48 6.35
CA ASN A 69 -10.21 -7.61 4.90
C ASN A 69 -9.34 -6.61 4.11
N ALA A 70 -8.14 -6.35 4.60
CA ALA A 70 -7.20 -5.41 3.98
C ALA A 70 -6.01 -6.17 3.38
N ILE A 71 -5.60 -5.74 2.18
CA ILE A 71 -4.38 -6.18 1.54
C ILE A 71 -3.40 -5.02 1.49
N VAL A 72 -2.11 -5.33 1.45
CA VAL A 72 -1.03 -4.36 1.33
C VAL A 72 -0.31 -4.56 0.01
N VAL A 73 0.06 -3.46 -0.62
CA VAL A 73 0.83 -3.47 -1.87
C VAL A 73 1.91 -2.41 -1.76
N GLY A 74 3.17 -2.82 -1.86
CA GLY A 74 4.29 -1.88 -1.95
C GLY A 74 4.52 -1.49 -3.40
N ILE A 75 4.92 -0.25 -3.65
CA ILE A 75 5.14 0.25 -5.01
C ILE A 75 6.38 1.14 -5.04
N ASN A 76 7.32 0.83 -5.94
CA ASN A 76 8.40 1.75 -6.28
C ASN A 76 8.97 1.42 -7.67
N PRO A 77 9.84 2.27 -8.24
CA PRO A 77 10.36 2.07 -9.59
C PRO A 77 11.52 1.09 -9.69
N GLY A 78 11.92 0.44 -8.60
CA GLY A 78 12.98 -0.56 -8.62
C GLY A 78 12.64 -1.78 -9.48
N SER A 79 13.67 -2.53 -9.85
CA SER A 79 13.52 -3.69 -10.73
C SER A 79 12.80 -4.85 -10.05
N ALA A 80 12.25 -5.75 -10.86
CA ALA A 80 11.65 -6.99 -10.36
C ALA A 80 12.65 -7.81 -9.56
N ALA A 81 13.91 -7.88 -10.00
CA ALA A 81 14.96 -8.61 -9.30
C ALA A 81 15.22 -8.01 -7.91
N SER A 82 15.31 -6.69 -7.81
CA SER A 82 15.48 -5.99 -6.53
C SER A 82 14.29 -6.26 -5.61
N HIS A 83 13.08 -6.18 -6.12
CA HIS A 83 11.86 -6.44 -5.36
C HIS A 83 11.79 -7.89 -4.87
N ARG A 84 12.14 -8.86 -5.72
CA ARG A 84 12.18 -10.28 -5.32
C ARG A 84 13.16 -10.50 -4.18
N ALA A 85 14.37 -9.94 -4.28
CA ALA A 85 15.39 -10.07 -3.23
C ALA A 85 14.92 -9.45 -1.92
N PHE A 86 14.33 -8.26 -1.98
CA PHE A 86 13.83 -7.56 -0.81
C PHE A 86 12.69 -8.34 -0.13
N ARG A 87 11.70 -8.74 -0.92
CA ARG A 87 10.56 -9.52 -0.42
C ARG A 87 11.01 -10.83 0.24
N ALA A 88 11.92 -11.56 -0.41
CA ALA A 88 12.42 -12.82 0.11
C ALA A 88 13.21 -12.64 1.40
N ARG A 89 14.10 -11.64 1.42
CA ARG A 89 14.98 -11.39 2.58
C ARG A 89 14.19 -11.09 3.85
N TYR A 90 13.16 -10.27 3.74
CA TYR A 90 12.37 -9.85 4.90
C TYR A 90 11.04 -10.59 5.03
N LYS A 91 10.80 -11.59 4.18
CA LYS A 91 9.59 -12.43 4.19
C LYS A 91 8.32 -11.58 4.18
N LEU A 92 8.28 -10.62 3.26
CA LEU A 92 7.10 -9.76 3.11
C LEU A 92 5.96 -10.58 2.50
N PRO A 93 4.77 -10.64 3.15
CA PRO A 93 3.66 -11.48 2.68
C PRO A 93 2.83 -10.84 1.58
N PHE A 94 3.21 -9.66 1.11
CA PHE A 94 2.46 -8.90 0.12
C PHE A 94 3.34 -8.58 -1.10
N PRO A 95 2.73 -8.33 -2.27
CA PRO A 95 3.49 -8.06 -3.48
C PRO A 95 4.14 -6.67 -3.47
N LEU A 96 5.23 -6.56 -4.23
CA LEU A 96 5.92 -5.30 -4.49
C LEU A 96 5.80 -5.01 -5.98
N LEU A 97 5.08 -3.94 -6.33
CA LEU A 97 4.82 -3.59 -7.72
C LEU A 97 6.01 -2.87 -8.33
N VAL A 98 6.28 -3.18 -9.59
CA VAL A 98 7.38 -2.62 -10.37
C VAL A 98 6.84 -1.46 -11.20
N ASP A 99 6.90 -0.25 -10.64
CA ASP A 99 6.45 0.98 -11.31
C ASP A 99 7.64 1.69 -11.96
N ASP A 100 8.30 1.01 -12.90
CA ASP A 100 9.56 1.46 -13.49
C ASP A 100 9.45 2.82 -14.21
N SER A 101 8.31 3.11 -14.81
CA SER A 101 8.03 4.40 -15.46
C SER A 101 7.56 5.48 -14.49
N ARG A 102 7.31 5.14 -13.22
CA ARG A 102 6.72 6.02 -12.20
C ARG A 102 5.32 6.53 -12.58
N ARG A 103 4.62 5.82 -13.45
CA ARG A 103 3.29 6.20 -13.90
C ARG A 103 2.27 6.13 -12.76
N VAL A 104 2.31 5.06 -11.98
CA VAL A 104 1.40 4.91 -10.84
C VAL A 104 1.72 5.95 -9.77
N ALA A 105 3.01 6.16 -9.48
CA ALA A 105 3.42 7.21 -8.55
C ALA A 105 2.89 8.59 -8.98
N GLY A 106 2.93 8.88 -10.28
CA GLY A 106 2.39 10.13 -10.82
C GLY A 106 0.89 10.28 -10.60
N LEU A 107 0.12 9.22 -10.84
CA LEU A 107 -1.33 9.21 -10.60
C LEU A 107 -1.69 9.50 -9.13
N TYR A 108 -0.84 9.07 -8.21
CA TYR A 108 -1.08 9.18 -6.77
C TYR A 108 -0.25 10.29 -6.12
N ARG A 109 0.28 11.23 -6.91
CA ARG A 109 1.06 12.38 -6.44
C ARG A 109 2.25 11.99 -5.57
N ALA A 110 2.82 10.81 -5.83
CA ALA A 110 4.00 10.30 -5.13
C ALA A 110 5.27 10.38 -5.96
N ALA A 111 5.19 10.88 -7.20
CA ALA A 111 6.36 11.05 -8.04
C ALA A 111 7.21 12.25 -7.59
N GLY A 112 8.51 12.14 -7.78
CA GLY A 112 9.48 13.19 -7.45
C GLY A 112 10.84 12.77 -7.95
N VAL A 113 11.90 13.46 -7.55
CA VAL A 113 13.29 13.04 -7.85
C VAL A 113 13.49 11.62 -7.31
N LEU A 114 13.06 11.40 -6.06
CA LEU A 114 12.78 10.07 -5.52
C LEU A 114 11.27 9.96 -5.34
N VAL A 115 10.76 8.74 -5.35
CA VAL A 115 9.35 8.52 -4.99
C VAL A 115 9.12 9.06 -3.59
N ARG A 116 8.07 9.85 -3.44
CA ARG A 116 7.71 10.44 -2.16
C ARG A 116 6.99 9.39 -1.33
N ARG A 117 7.50 9.11 -0.15
CA ARG A 117 6.89 8.16 0.79
C ARG A 117 5.46 8.59 1.10
N THR A 118 4.49 7.76 0.72
CA THR A 118 3.07 8.09 0.84
C THR A 118 2.28 6.80 1.05
N VAL A 119 1.29 6.84 1.92
CA VAL A 119 0.40 5.71 2.17
C VAL A 119 -1.03 6.13 1.86
N TYR A 120 -1.74 5.28 1.14
CA TYR A 120 -3.17 5.42 0.86
C TYR A 120 -3.94 4.22 1.37
N LEU A 121 -5.10 4.47 1.93
CA LEU A 121 -6.09 3.43 2.22
C LEU A 121 -7.26 3.61 1.27
N ILE A 122 -7.55 2.59 0.48
CA ILE A 122 -8.66 2.55 -0.48
C ILE A 122 -9.70 1.57 0.06
N ASP A 123 -10.95 2.00 0.08
CA ASP A 123 -12.04 1.16 0.59
C ASP A 123 -12.55 0.15 -0.47
N PRO A 124 -13.43 -0.81 -0.08
CA PRO A 124 -13.96 -1.80 -1.02
C PRO A 124 -14.69 -1.23 -2.24
N LYS A 125 -15.13 0.01 -2.18
CA LYS A 125 -15.78 0.70 -3.31
C LYS A 125 -14.80 1.46 -4.19
N GLY A 126 -13.52 1.45 -3.85
CA GLY A 126 -12.47 2.13 -4.62
C GLY A 126 -12.31 3.61 -4.30
N VAL A 127 -12.72 4.03 -3.12
CA VAL A 127 -12.59 5.41 -2.67
C VAL A 127 -11.45 5.52 -1.65
N ILE A 128 -10.61 6.55 -1.80
CA ILE A 128 -9.55 6.82 -0.83
C ILE A 128 -10.20 7.27 0.48
N ARG A 129 -9.85 6.61 1.57
CA ARG A 129 -10.38 6.90 2.90
C ARG A 129 -9.34 7.49 3.84
N PHE A 130 -8.07 7.35 3.50
CA PHE A 130 -6.96 7.87 4.27
C PHE A 130 -5.78 8.08 3.33
N SER A 131 -5.06 9.16 3.55
CA SER A 131 -3.81 9.42 2.83
C SER A 131 -2.84 10.14 3.77
N ALA A 132 -1.57 9.76 3.71
CA ALA A 132 -0.55 10.37 4.52
C ALA A 132 0.78 10.39 3.78
N ARG A 133 1.42 11.55 3.74
CA ARG A 133 2.80 11.68 3.32
C ARG A 133 3.69 11.17 4.47
N GLY A 134 4.76 10.47 4.14
CA GLY A 134 5.65 9.92 5.16
C GLY A 134 5.24 8.52 5.60
N ARG A 135 5.53 8.21 6.86
CA ARG A 135 5.32 6.89 7.45
C ARG A 135 4.29 7.00 8.59
N PRO A 136 3.00 6.86 8.28
CA PRO A 136 1.99 6.83 9.34
C PRO A 136 2.24 5.62 10.26
N SER A 137 1.90 5.75 11.53
CA SER A 137 2.02 4.63 12.47
C SER A 137 1.01 3.54 12.12
N ILE A 138 1.29 2.31 12.55
CA ILE A 138 0.35 1.22 12.39
C ILE A 138 -0.98 1.53 13.11
N HIS A 139 -0.91 2.24 14.24
CA HIS A 139 -2.11 2.63 14.98
C HIS A 139 -2.98 3.60 14.17
N GLU A 140 -2.37 4.57 13.49
CA GLU A 140 -3.11 5.48 12.60
C GLU A 140 -3.77 4.73 11.46
N LEU A 141 -3.06 3.78 10.85
CA LEU A 141 -3.61 2.99 9.76
C LEU A 141 -4.76 2.10 10.23
N MET A 142 -4.60 1.44 11.37
CA MET A 142 -5.66 0.58 11.92
C MET A 142 -6.88 1.41 12.31
N ALA A 143 -6.69 2.59 12.89
CA ALA A 143 -7.78 3.50 13.20
C ALA A 143 -8.51 3.97 11.93
N ALA A 144 -7.77 4.25 10.85
CA ALA A 144 -8.35 4.63 9.56
C ALA A 144 -9.18 3.49 8.96
N LEU A 145 -8.68 2.25 9.06
CA LEU A 145 -9.43 1.07 8.63
C LEU A 145 -10.74 0.93 9.40
N ASP A 146 -10.68 1.02 10.72
CA ASP A 146 -11.87 0.91 11.56
C ASP A 146 -12.87 2.03 11.28
N ALA A 147 -12.39 3.27 11.09
CA ALA A 147 -13.23 4.41 10.74
C ALA A 147 -13.86 4.27 9.35
N ALA A 148 -13.21 3.57 8.44
CA ALA A 148 -13.73 3.31 7.08
C ALA A 148 -14.68 2.11 7.03
N GLY A 149 -14.99 1.50 8.18
CA GLY A 149 -15.96 0.41 8.26
C GLY A 149 -15.35 -0.98 8.14
N ALA A 150 -14.01 -1.10 8.23
CA ALA A 150 -13.38 -2.41 8.29
C ALA A 150 -13.70 -3.04 9.64
N THR A 151 -14.53 -4.08 9.63
CA THR A 151 -14.89 -4.78 10.86
C THR A 151 -13.97 -5.98 11.04
N ARG A 152 -13.54 -6.20 12.30
CA ARG A 152 -12.98 -7.50 12.63
C ARG A 152 -14.07 -8.54 12.42
N PRO A 153 -13.78 -9.68 11.79
CA PRO A 153 -14.71 -10.78 11.85
C PRO A 153 -14.99 -11.08 13.31
N ALA A 154 -16.26 -11.31 13.64
CA ALA A 154 -16.65 -11.76 14.98
C ALA A 154 -15.72 -12.91 15.36
N PRO A 155 -15.21 -12.96 16.61
CA PRO A 155 -14.43 -14.11 17.04
C PRO A 155 -15.26 -15.35 16.72
N GLN A 156 -14.70 -16.22 15.89
CA GLN A 156 -15.37 -17.46 15.58
C GLN A 156 -15.59 -18.18 16.91
N ALA A 157 -16.85 -18.46 17.22
CA ALA A 157 -17.15 -19.36 18.31
C ALA A 157 -16.31 -20.61 18.05
N LYS A 158 -15.35 -20.88 18.93
CA LYS A 158 -14.61 -22.13 18.84
C LYS A 158 -15.65 -23.23 18.84
N ALA A 159 -15.71 -23.98 17.74
CA ALA A 159 -16.48 -25.21 17.75
C ALA A 159 -15.93 -26.05 18.91
N SER A 160 -16.72 -26.17 19.94
CA SER A 160 -16.43 -27.06 21.04
C SER A 160 -16.55 -28.50 20.58
#